data_a41678c961d951688e6aa31e68237c7b
#
_entry.id   a41678c961d951688e6aa31e68237c7b
#
_cell.length_a   1.000
_cell.length_b   1.000
_cell.length_c   1.000
_cell.angle_alpha   90.00
_cell.angle_beta   90.00
_cell.angle_gamma   90.00
#
_symmetry.space_group_name_H-M   'P 1'
#
loop_
_entity.id
_entity.type
_entity.pdbx_description
1 polymer ?
#
loop_
_entity_poly.entity_id
_entity_poly.type
_entity_poly.pdbx_seq_one_letter_code
_entity_poly.pdbx_strand_id
1 'polypeptide(L)'
;MDTENVTLKKTALHAVHCALGAKMVPFAGWEMPVQYQGVNAEHEKVRTAVGVFDCSHMGEFFISGPGALPLIQKLTTNDASKLVDGKIQYSCLPNGRGGIVDDLLVYRFDPEHYLLVVNASNIDKDWQWIASHNDTGAGMENRSDRLSLLAVQGPLAVQALQPLTDIDLSSMVYYTFRTGRFAGLDNVIVSATGYTGAGGFEVYIPNEAAEKVWNAIFEAGKPFGIVPAGLGARDTLRLEKGFCLYGNDIDDTTSPIEAGLGWITKFSKEFIDSPLLKQQKEQGVSRRLVGLELIDKGIARHGYPVTDAAGNPIGQVTSGTMSPSLKKAIAMAYVPAELSAPGSEVYVEVRGKLLRARVVRMPFE
;
A
#
# COMPACT_ATOMS: atom_id res chain seq x y z
N MET A 1 31.61 0.44 -17.51
CA MET A 1 30.38 1.03 -16.96
C MET A 1 30.49 0.84 -15.47
N ASP A 2 30.87 1.92 -14.78
CA ASP A 2 30.99 1.92 -13.34
C ASP A 2 29.61 1.68 -12.74
N THR A 3 29.42 0.54 -12.12
CA THR A 3 28.26 0.32 -11.24
C THR A 3 28.50 1.20 -10.02
N GLU A 4 27.94 2.40 -10.01
CA GLU A 4 27.82 3.18 -8.79
C GLU A 4 27.22 2.25 -7.72
N ASN A 5 28.00 2.02 -6.68
CA ASN A 5 27.58 1.26 -5.51
C ASN A 5 26.51 2.10 -4.79
N VAL A 6 25.25 1.99 -5.22
CA VAL A 6 24.14 2.67 -4.56
C VAL A 6 24.04 2.09 -3.16
N THR A 7 24.47 2.87 -2.16
CA THR A 7 24.34 2.48 -0.77
C THR A 7 22.86 2.46 -0.40
N LEU A 8 22.31 1.28 -0.12
CA LEU A 8 20.93 1.11 0.30
C LEU A 8 20.73 1.68 1.69
N LYS A 9 19.61 2.37 1.88
CA LYS A 9 19.17 2.84 3.20
C LYS A 9 18.81 1.63 4.09
N LYS A 10 18.88 1.81 5.39
CA LYS A 10 18.58 0.78 6.39
C LYS A 10 17.56 1.33 7.38
N THR A 11 16.55 0.53 7.71
CA THR A 11 15.61 0.89 8.80
C THR A 11 16.30 0.76 10.17
N ALA A 12 15.70 1.32 11.19
CA ALA A 12 16.19 1.17 12.57
C ALA A 12 16.23 -0.30 13.02
N LEU A 13 15.45 -1.18 12.38
CA LEU A 13 15.37 -2.62 12.68
C LEU A 13 16.24 -3.49 11.77
N HIS A 14 17.03 -2.92 10.88
CA HIS A 14 17.85 -3.69 9.93
C HIS A 14 18.71 -4.77 10.63
N ALA A 15 19.41 -4.41 11.71
CA ALA A 15 20.23 -5.35 12.46
C ALA A 15 19.39 -6.48 13.09
N VAL A 16 18.18 -6.18 13.55
CA VAL A 16 17.24 -7.16 14.11
C VAL A 16 16.82 -8.16 13.02
N HIS A 17 16.51 -7.68 11.80
CA HIS A 17 16.15 -8.55 10.69
C HIS A 17 17.29 -9.49 10.30
N CYS A 18 18.51 -8.97 10.23
CA CYS A 18 19.71 -9.79 9.96
C CYS A 18 19.92 -10.84 11.06
N ALA A 19 19.78 -10.46 12.34
CA ALA A 19 19.92 -11.38 13.47
C ALA A 19 18.85 -12.49 13.48
N LEU A 20 17.64 -12.19 12.98
CA LEU A 20 16.55 -13.16 12.81
C LEU A 20 16.74 -14.07 11.56
N GLY A 21 17.82 -13.89 10.80
CA GLY A 21 18.11 -14.68 9.60
C GLY A 21 17.22 -14.32 8.40
N ALA A 22 16.71 -13.09 8.35
CA ALA A 22 15.91 -12.64 7.21
C ALA A 22 16.71 -12.65 5.92
N LYS A 23 16.07 -13.03 4.82
CA LYS A 23 16.62 -12.82 3.49
C LYS A 23 16.43 -11.35 3.11
N MET A 24 17.52 -10.58 3.13
CA MET A 24 17.51 -9.15 2.80
C MET A 24 17.63 -8.93 1.29
N VAL A 25 16.88 -7.96 0.77
CA VAL A 25 16.88 -7.59 -0.66
C VAL A 25 16.79 -6.08 -0.85
N PRO A 26 17.30 -5.53 -1.96
CA PRO A 26 17.02 -4.15 -2.35
C PRO A 26 15.53 -3.97 -2.66
N PHE A 27 14.93 -2.94 -2.06
CA PHE A 27 13.55 -2.53 -2.31
C PHE A 27 13.38 -1.02 -2.11
N ALA A 28 12.94 -0.31 -3.15
CA ALA A 28 12.68 1.14 -3.09
C ALA A 28 13.86 1.97 -2.51
N GLY A 29 15.10 1.57 -2.79
CA GLY A 29 16.31 2.22 -2.27
C GLY A 29 16.73 1.79 -0.85
N TRP A 30 16.00 0.85 -0.26
CA TRP A 30 16.27 0.29 1.06
C TRP A 30 16.72 -1.16 1.00
N GLU A 31 17.44 -1.62 2.02
CA GLU A 31 17.72 -3.04 2.24
C GLU A 31 16.66 -3.62 3.19
N MET A 32 15.74 -4.44 2.66
CA MET A 32 14.52 -4.86 3.35
C MET A 32 14.41 -6.38 3.42
N PRO A 33 13.77 -6.93 4.49
CA PRO A 33 13.52 -8.36 4.60
C PRO A 33 12.42 -8.79 3.61
N VAL A 34 12.74 -9.70 2.68
CA VAL A 34 11.73 -10.27 1.77
C VAL A 34 11.01 -11.44 2.43
N GLN A 35 11.69 -12.20 3.27
CA GLN A 35 11.13 -13.31 4.06
C GLN A 35 12.05 -13.70 5.21
N TYR A 36 11.50 -14.41 6.19
CA TYR A 36 12.21 -15.04 7.32
C TYR A 36 12.07 -16.58 7.24
N GLN A 37 10.86 -17.09 7.44
CA GLN A 37 10.57 -18.53 7.40
C GLN A 37 10.04 -19.00 6.04
N GLY A 38 9.75 -18.06 5.16
CA GLY A 38 9.22 -18.30 3.83
C GLY A 38 7.85 -17.66 3.60
N VAL A 39 7.66 -17.16 2.38
CA VAL A 39 6.51 -16.34 1.99
C VAL A 39 5.17 -17.00 2.34
N ASN A 40 5.00 -18.30 2.01
CA ASN A 40 3.72 -18.98 2.23
C ASN A 40 3.40 -19.15 3.73
N ALA A 41 4.41 -19.50 4.54
CA ALA A 41 4.23 -19.67 5.99
C ALA A 41 3.90 -18.34 6.68
N GLU A 42 4.58 -17.27 6.30
CA GLU A 42 4.34 -15.93 6.81
C GLU A 42 2.96 -15.41 6.38
N HIS A 43 2.59 -15.60 5.12
CA HIS A 43 1.26 -15.29 4.60
C HIS A 43 0.15 -15.98 5.39
N GLU A 44 0.27 -17.30 5.58
CA GLU A 44 -0.72 -18.08 6.34
C GLU A 44 -0.85 -17.61 7.79
N LYS A 45 0.29 -17.27 8.43
CA LYS A 45 0.28 -16.72 9.80
C LYS A 45 -0.45 -15.39 9.89
N VAL A 46 -0.28 -14.50 8.93
CA VAL A 46 -1.04 -13.24 8.87
C VAL A 46 -2.54 -13.50 8.68
N ARG A 47 -2.91 -14.46 7.84
CA ARG A 47 -4.33 -14.81 7.62
C ARG A 47 -4.98 -15.45 8.84
N THR A 48 -4.26 -16.27 9.62
CA THR A 48 -4.83 -17.13 10.67
C THR A 48 -4.47 -16.72 12.10
N ALA A 49 -3.43 -15.92 12.28
CA ALA A 49 -2.91 -15.52 13.58
C ALA A 49 -2.50 -14.06 13.59
N VAL A 50 -1.19 -13.78 13.62
CA VAL A 50 -0.64 -12.43 13.59
C VAL A 50 0.78 -12.41 13.04
N GLY A 51 1.07 -11.45 12.15
CA GLY A 51 2.40 -11.18 11.63
C GLY A 51 2.78 -9.70 11.79
N VAL A 52 4.09 -9.43 11.87
CA VAL A 52 4.64 -8.08 11.98
C VAL A 52 5.51 -7.77 10.79
N PHE A 53 5.21 -6.67 10.12
CA PHE A 53 5.99 -6.13 9.01
C PHE A 53 6.70 -4.86 9.46
N ASP A 54 7.98 -4.74 9.15
CA ASP A 54 8.68 -3.46 9.18
C ASP A 54 8.33 -2.66 7.92
N CYS A 55 7.57 -1.60 8.09
CA CYS A 55 7.17 -0.67 7.05
C CYS A 55 7.87 0.70 7.18
N SER A 56 8.95 0.78 7.96
CA SER A 56 9.67 2.03 8.28
C SER A 56 10.34 2.69 7.07
N HIS A 57 10.29 2.06 5.91
CA HIS A 57 10.73 2.63 4.65
C HIS A 57 9.70 3.59 4.03
N MET A 58 8.46 3.59 4.50
CA MET A 58 7.39 4.51 4.06
C MET A 58 7.72 5.95 4.44
N GLY A 59 7.00 6.91 3.83
CA GLY A 59 7.17 8.33 4.13
C GLY A 59 6.03 8.91 4.94
N GLU A 60 6.36 9.83 5.87
CA GLU A 60 5.43 10.51 6.76
C GLU A 60 5.61 12.03 6.67
N PHE A 61 4.60 12.71 6.11
CA PHE A 61 4.57 14.16 5.98
C PHE A 61 3.49 14.76 6.88
N PHE A 62 3.88 15.62 7.79
CA PHE A 62 2.95 16.37 8.64
C PHE A 62 2.63 17.70 7.96
N ILE A 63 1.34 17.97 7.78
CA ILE A 63 0.81 19.18 7.14
C ILE A 63 -0.02 19.91 8.19
N SER A 64 0.24 21.21 8.37
CA SER A 64 -0.35 21.98 9.47
C SER A 64 -0.79 23.39 9.10
N GLY A 65 -1.66 23.96 9.96
CA GLY A 65 -2.17 25.31 9.87
C GLY A 65 -3.42 25.45 9.00
N PRO A 66 -3.94 26.68 8.89
CA PRO A 66 -5.21 26.96 8.16
C PRO A 66 -5.16 26.58 6.68
N GLY A 67 -3.95 26.56 6.09
CA GLY A 67 -3.73 26.17 4.70
C GLY A 67 -3.71 24.67 4.45
N ALA A 68 -3.71 23.82 5.49
CA ALA A 68 -3.52 22.36 5.36
C ALA A 68 -4.65 21.69 4.58
N LEU A 69 -5.90 21.87 5.00
CA LEU A 69 -7.05 21.29 4.28
C LEU A 69 -7.17 21.81 2.84
N PRO A 70 -7.08 23.13 2.55
CA PRO A 70 -7.06 23.61 1.17
C PRO A 70 -5.98 22.98 0.30
N LEU A 71 -4.76 22.82 0.82
CA LEU A 71 -3.67 22.17 0.11
C LEU A 71 -4.00 20.70 -0.21
N ILE A 72 -4.41 19.93 0.78
CA ILE A 72 -4.77 18.51 0.61
C ILE A 72 -5.94 18.35 -0.36
N GLN A 73 -6.96 19.22 -0.28
CA GLN A 73 -8.10 19.20 -1.20
C GLN A 73 -7.69 19.49 -2.65
N LYS A 74 -6.74 20.40 -2.86
CA LYS A 74 -6.20 20.73 -4.19
C LYS A 74 -5.40 19.56 -4.79
N LEU A 75 -4.64 18.85 -3.96
CA LEU A 75 -3.68 17.85 -4.40
C LEU A 75 -4.25 16.43 -4.52
N THR A 76 -5.33 16.10 -3.81
CA THR A 76 -5.79 14.71 -3.69
C THR A 76 -7.14 14.49 -4.37
N THR A 77 -7.34 13.30 -4.92
CA THR A 77 -8.58 12.92 -5.61
C THR A 77 -9.78 12.77 -4.69
N ASN A 78 -9.55 12.33 -3.44
CA ASN A 78 -10.63 12.11 -2.49
C ASN A 78 -11.01 13.40 -1.74
N ASP A 79 -12.17 13.43 -1.11
CA ASP A 79 -12.69 14.61 -0.41
C ASP A 79 -12.28 14.60 1.07
N ALA A 80 -11.11 15.21 1.37
CA ALA A 80 -10.59 15.30 2.72
C ALA A 80 -11.44 16.17 3.65
N SER A 81 -12.32 17.03 3.13
CA SER A 81 -13.26 17.82 3.95
C SER A 81 -14.30 16.95 4.66
N LYS A 82 -14.49 15.71 4.20
CA LYS A 82 -15.39 14.73 4.82
C LYS A 82 -14.76 13.95 5.97
N LEU A 83 -13.44 14.07 6.14
CA LEU A 83 -12.78 13.49 7.30
C LEU A 83 -13.22 14.21 8.57
N VAL A 84 -13.41 13.43 9.63
CA VAL A 84 -13.51 13.92 11.00
C VAL A 84 -12.24 13.52 11.77
N ASP A 85 -12.01 14.11 12.93
CA ASP A 85 -10.83 13.86 13.74
C ASP A 85 -10.70 12.37 14.09
N GLY A 86 -9.48 11.83 13.94
CA GLY A 86 -9.19 10.42 14.12
C GLY A 86 -9.56 9.52 12.94
N LYS A 87 -10.00 10.07 11.81
CA LYS A 87 -10.29 9.31 10.58
C LYS A 87 -9.15 9.37 9.58
N ILE A 88 -9.11 8.33 8.74
CA ILE A 88 -8.12 8.15 7.68
C ILE A 88 -8.85 8.01 6.35
N GLN A 89 -8.20 8.42 5.27
CA GLN A 89 -8.73 8.33 3.92
C GLN A 89 -7.65 7.89 2.95
N TYR A 90 -7.97 6.94 2.08
CA TYR A 90 -7.14 6.58 0.93
C TYR A 90 -7.41 7.54 -0.23
N SER A 91 -6.37 7.97 -0.91
CA SER A 91 -6.44 8.91 -2.01
C SER A 91 -5.29 8.73 -3.00
N CYS A 92 -5.34 9.47 -4.12
CA CYS A 92 -4.24 9.60 -5.08
C CYS A 92 -3.83 11.06 -5.20
N LEU A 93 -2.55 11.29 -5.55
CA LEU A 93 -2.01 12.56 -6.01
C LEU A 93 -1.98 12.54 -7.55
N PRO A 94 -2.84 13.27 -8.26
CA PRO A 94 -2.77 13.41 -9.72
C PRO A 94 -1.55 14.24 -10.14
N ASN A 95 -1.03 13.98 -11.36
CA ASN A 95 0.21 14.56 -11.84
C ASN A 95 0.05 15.74 -12.82
N GLY A 96 -1.16 16.25 -13.01
CA GLY A 96 -1.47 17.34 -13.96
C GLY A 96 -1.61 16.88 -15.41
N ARG A 97 -1.52 15.57 -15.68
CA ARG A 97 -1.62 14.97 -17.03
C ARG A 97 -2.49 13.71 -17.05
N GLY A 98 -3.26 13.51 -15.97
CA GLY A 98 -4.17 12.37 -15.82
C GLY A 98 -3.54 11.11 -15.20
N GLY A 99 -2.22 11.10 -14.94
CA GLY A 99 -1.54 10.01 -14.24
C GLY A 99 -1.49 10.24 -12.73
N ILE A 100 -0.86 9.31 -12.01
CA ILE A 100 -0.76 9.28 -10.55
C ILE A 100 0.68 9.51 -10.11
N VAL A 101 0.93 10.58 -9.36
CA VAL A 101 2.24 10.83 -8.71
C VAL A 101 2.50 9.79 -7.64
N ASP A 102 1.51 9.57 -6.77
CA ASP A 102 1.49 8.51 -5.75
C ASP A 102 0.08 8.24 -5.27
N ASP A 103 -0.13 7.09 -4.64
CA ASP A 103 -1.28 6.82 -3.79
C ASP A 103 -0.88 6.92 -2.31
N LEU A 104 -1.78 7.42 -1.48
CA LEU A 104 -1.43 7.77 -0.11
C LEU A 104 -2.60 7.60 0.85
N LEU A 105 -2.27 7.60 2.14
CA LEU A 105 -3.24 7.76 3.21
C LEU A 105 -3.20 9.18 3.77
N VAL A 106 -4.36 9.75 4.02
CA VAL A 106 -4.55 11.05 4.65
C VAL A 106 -5.19 10.85 6.02
N TYR A 107 -4.47 11.20 7.07
CA TYR A 107 -4.90 11.14 8.47
C TYR A 107 -5.32 12.53 8.91
N ARG A 108 -6.43 12.68 9.58
CA ARG A 108 -6.86 13.95 10.18
C ARG A 108 -6.80 13.87 11.71
N PHE A 109 -5.93 14.65 12.32
CA PHE A 109 -5.88 14.82 13.78
C PHE A 109 -6.95 15.79 14.26
N ASP A 110 -7.01 16.94 13.59
CA ASP A 110 -7.97 18.01 13.80
C ASP A 110 -8.09 18.83 12.50
N PRO A 111 -8.89 19.93 12.44
CA PRO A 111 -9.10 20.72 11.23
C PRO A 111 -7.82 21.29 10.58
N GLU A 112 -6.75 21.48 11.36
CA GLU A 112 -5.52 22.11 10.89
C GLU A 112 -4.28 21.19 10.93
N HIS A 113 -4.43 19.91 11.35
CA HIS A 113 -3.29 18.99 11.45
C HIS A 113 -3.60 17.66 10.77
N TYR A 114 -2.73 17.31 9.82
CA TYR A 114 -2.84 16.10 8.99
C TYR A 114 -1.50 15.36 8.92
N LEU A 115 -1.58 14.06 8.70
CA LEU A 115 -0.42 13.24 8.32
C LEU A 115 -0.73 12.60 6.96
N LEU A 116 0.21 12.71 6.05
CA LEU A 116 0.21 12.02 4.77
C LEU A 116 1.23 10.87 4.85
N VAL A 117 0.77 9.65 4.56
CA VAL A 117 1.64 8.47 4.49
C VAL A 117 1.78 8.06 3.04
N VAL A 118 3.01 8.06 2.54
CA VAL A 118 3.35 7.91 1.11
C VAL A 118 4.27 6.72 0.87
N ASN A 119 4.34 6.26 -0.39
CA ASN A 119 5.18 5.13 -0.76
C ASN A 119 6.67 5.46 -0.69
N ALA A 120 7.47 4.49 -0.27
CA ALA A 120 8.91 4.64 -0.03
C ALA A 120 9.69 5.13 -1.26
N SER A 121 9.37 4.63 -2.45
CA SER A 121 10.05 5.04 -3.69
C SER A 121 9.74 6.46 -4.11
N ASN A 122 8.70 7.07 -3.56
CA ASN A 122 8.15 8.34 -3.98
C ASN A 122 8.36 9.48 -2.96
N ILE A 123 8.99 9.22 -1.81
CA ILE A 123 9.12 10.21 -0.72
C ILE A 123 9.62 11.57 -1.23
N ASP A 124 10.74 11.58 -1.96
CA ASP A 124 11.32 12.85 -2.46
C ASP A 124 10.46 13.47 -3.57
N LYS A 125 9.90 12.64 -4.46
CA LYS A 125 9.00 13.08 -5.55
C LYS A 125 7.73 13.71 -4.98
N ASP A 126 7.11 13.05 -4.02
CA ASP A 126 5.87 13.52 -3.40
C ASP A 126 6.10 14.79 -2.58
N TRP A 127 7.20 14.83 -1.81
CA TRP A 127 7.56 16.04 -1.07
C TRP A 127 7.72 17.25 -1.98
N GLN A 128 8.46 17.09 -3.08
CA GLN A 128 8.66 18.15 -4.07
C GLN A 128 7.35 18.55 -4.76
N TRP A 129 6.51 17.56 -5.11
CA TRP A 129 5.21 17.79 -5.71
C TRP A 129 4.30 18.60 -4.80
N ILE A 130 4.17 18.21 -3.54
CA ILE A 130 3.35 18.90 -2.55
C ILE A 130 3.90 20.31 -2.28
N ALA A 131 5.22 20.44 -2.07
CA ALA A 131 5.85 21.72 -1.80
C ALA A 131 5.69 22.71 -2.96
N SER A 132 5.83 22.26 -4.22
CA SER A 132 5.68 23.11 -5.40
C SER A 132 4.25 23.63 -5.62
N HIS A 133 3.25 22.99 -5.01
CA HIS A 133 1.85 23.38 -5.09
C HIS A 133 1.31 24.03 -3.80
N ASN A 134 2.17 24.23 -2.81
CA ASN A 134 1.78 24.83 -1.54
C ASN A 134 1.69 26.37 -1.65
N ASP A 135 0.66 26.85 -2.32
CA ASP A 135 0.28 28.25 -2.39
C ASP A 135 -0.69 28.68 -1.26
N THR A 136 -1.08 27.73 -0.42
CA THR A 136 -1.99 27.95 0.71
C THR A 136 -1.29 28.38 1.99
N GLY A 137 0.03 28.33 2.03
CA GLY A 137 0.83 28.64 3.22
C GLY A 137 0.74 27.58 4.32
N ALA A 138 0.39 26.35 3.98
CA ALA A 138 0.41 25.24 4.94
C ALA A 138 1.81 24.97 5.47
N GLY A 139 1.95 24.73 6.76
CA GLY A 139 3.17 24.21 7.35
C GLY A 139 3.42 22.77 6.87
N MET A 140 4.66 22.45 6.54
CA MET A 140 5.06 21.13 6.04
C MET A 140 6.28 20.63 6.80
N GLU A 141 6.24 19.40 7.31
CA GLU A 141 7.36 18.74 7.98
C GLU A 141 7.48 17.28 7.51
N ASN A 142 8.63 16.95 6.93
CA ASN A 142 8.95 15.56 6.57
C ASN A 142 9.62 14.87 7.77
N ARG A 143 8.98 13.84 8.31
CA ARG A 143 9.48 13.03 9.43
C ARG A 143 9.85 11.61 9.03
N SER A 144 9.91 11.31 7.75
CA SER A 144 10.13 9.97 7.21
C SER A 144 11.43 9.32 7.70
N ASP A 145 12.46 10.10 7.99
CA ASP A 145 13.76 9.63 8.48
C ASP A 145 13.85 9.50 10.01
N ARG A 146 12.78 9.88 10.74
CA ARG A 146 12.73 9.90 12.21
C ARG A 146 11.73 8.91 12.80
N LEU A 147 10.84 8.37 11.97
CA LEU A 147 9.79 7.46 12.40
C LEU A 147 10.03 6.06 11.86
N SER A 148 9.70 5.08 12.68
CA SER A 148 9.52 3.69 12.30
C SER A 148 8.04 3.35 12.27
N LEU A 149 7.64 2.53 11.31
CA LEU A 149 6.27 2.08 11.12
C LEU A 149 6.23 0.55 11.21
N LEU A 150 5.54 0.03 12.21
CA LEU A 150 5.32 -1.40 12.39
C LEU A 150 3.87 -1.76 12.06
N ALA A 151 3.67 -2.62 11.06
CA ALA A 151 2.35 -3.13 10.73
C ALA A 151 2.15 -4.51 11.37
N VAL A 152 1.28 -4.57 12.38
CA VAL A 152 0.91 -5.80 13.11
C VAL A 152 -0.44 -6.26 12.59
N GLN A 153 -0.44 -7.31 11.79
CA GLN A 153 -1.57 -7.68 10.95
C GLN A 153 -2.04 -9.11 11.22
N GLY A 154 -3.35 -9.30 11.24
CA GLY A 154 -3.98 -10.61 11.42
C GLY A 154 -5.12 -10.59 12.43
N PRO A 155 -5.96 -11.64 12.47
CA PRO A 155 -7.15 -11.70 13.30
C PRO A 155 -6.86 -11.67 14.81
N LEU A 156 -5.63 -12.00 15.23
CA LEU A 156 -5.22 -11.98 16.64
C LEU A 156 -4.41 -10.72 17.01
N ALA A 157 -4.35 -9.71 16.13
CA ALA A 157 -3.57 -8.49 16.37
C ALA A 157 -4.09 -7.70 17.58
N VAL A 158 -5.41 -7.64 17.80
CA VAL A 158 -6.00 -6.99 18.99
C VAL A 158 -5.47 -7.64 20.26
N GLN A 159 -5.56 -8.96 20.36
CA GLN A 159 -5.14 -9.71 21.56
C GLN A 159 -3.64 -9.57 21.82
N ALA A 160 -2.85 -9.58 20.74
CA ALA A 160 -1.39 -9.43 20.84
C ALA A 160 -0.97 -8.03 21.31
N LEU A 161 -1.67 -6.98 20.86
CA LEU A 161 -1.25 -5.60 21.14
C LEU A 161 -1.95 -4.96 22.33
N GLN A 162 -3.14 -5.40 22.73
CA GLN A 162 -3.91 -4.77 23.80
C GLN A 162 -3.14 -4.64 25.14
N PRO A 163 -2.28 -5.59 25.56
CA PRO A 163 -1.50 -5.42 26.78
C PRO A 163 -0.46 -4.29 26.74
N LEU A 164 -0.13 -3.78 25.55
CA LEU A 164 0.91 -2.77 25.35
C LEU A 164 0.37 -1.33 25.34
N THR A 165 -0.95 -1.13 25.34
CA THR A 165 -1.57 0.18 25.16
C THR A 165 -2.78 0.39 26.04
N ASP A 166 -3.04 1.64 26.39
CA ASP A 166 -4.26 2.11 27.05
C ASP A 166 -5.40 2.41 26.06
N ILE A 167 -5.11 2.39 24.75
CA ILE A 167 -6.11 2.51 23.71
C ILE A 167 -6.94 1.21 23.66
N ASP A 168 -8.27 1.33 23.72
CA ASP A 168 -9.16 0.19 23.44
C ASP A 168 -9.11 -0.14 21.95
N LEU A 169 -8.26 -1.11 21.59
CA LEU A 169 -8.06 -1.54 20.20
C LEU A 169 -9.28 -2.25 19.63
N SER A 170 -10.06 -2.93 20.48
CA SER A 170 -11.26 -3.67 20.07
C SER A 170 -12.37 -2.76 19.55
N SER A 171 -12.39 -1.50 20.00
CA SER A 171 -13.35 -0.49 19.58
C SER A 171 -12.92 0.31 18.34
N MET A 172 -11.69 0.11 17.84
CA MET A 172 -11.20 0.84 16.67
C MET A 172 -11.77 0.29 15.38
N VAL A 173 -12.39 1.18 14.61
CA VAL A 173 -12.95 0.86 13.29
C VAL A 173 -11.86 1.01 12.23
N TYR A 174 -11.89 0.16 11.20
CA TYR A 174 -10.99 0.26 10.05
C TYR A 174 -10.98 1.67 9.46
N TYR A 175 -9.80 2.18 9.12
CA TYR A 175 -9.56 3.58 8.71
C TYR A 175 -9.83 4.62 9.80
N THR A 176 -9.53 4.26 11.07
CA THR A 176 -9.40 5.20 12.18
C THR A 176 -8.05 5.08 12.85
N PHE A 177 -7.64 6.14 13.54
CA PHE A 177 -6.45 6.12 14.39
C PHE A 177 -6.70 6.82 15.72
N ARG A 178 -5.86 6.52 16.69
CA ARG A 178 -5.79 7.18 17.97
C ARG A 178 -4.35 7.44 18.35
N THR A 179 -4.13 8.46 19.14
CA THR A 179 -2.84 8.74 19.78
C THR A 179 -2.94 8.38 21.25
N GLY A 180 -2.00 7.63 21.76
CA GLY A 180 -2.04 7.18 23.15
C GLY A 180 -0.70 6.60 23.60
N ARG A 181 -0.71 5.93 24.72
CA ARG A 181 0.47 5.23 25.25
C ARG A 181 0.59 3.86 24.59
N PHE A 182 1.79 3.51 24.14
CA PHE A 182 2.08 2.20 23.56
C PHE A 182 3.49 1.73 23.96
N ALA A 183 3.62 0.51 24.50
CA ALA A 183 4.88 -0.10 24.95
C ALA A 183 5.72 0.82 25.85
N GLY A 184 5.06 1.64 26.68
CA GLY A 184 5.69 2.59 27.58
C GLY A 184 6.15 3.91 26.96
N LEU A 185 5.79 4.15 25.68
CA LEU A 185 5.97 5.44 25.00
C LEU A 185 4.65 6.21 25.00
N ASP A 186 4.72 7.53 25.18
CA ASP A 186 3.57 8.41 25.08
C ASP A 186 3.43 8.96 23.65
N ASN A 187 2.23 9.42 23.29
CA ASN A 187 1.92 10.06 22.00
C ASN A 187 2.20 9.19 20.77
N VAL A 188 2.07 7.87 20.89
CA VAL A 188 2.20 6.93 19.78
C VAL A 188 0.92 6.94 18.95
N ILE A 189 1.05 7.05 17.63
CA ILE A 189 -0.06 6.91 16.70
C ILE A 189 -0.28 5.42 16.47
N VAL A 190 -1.50 4.96 16.76
CA VAL A 190 -1.96 3.59 16.48
C VAL A 190 -3.13 3.70 15.51
N SER A 191 -3.00 3.14 14.31
CA SER A 191 -4.05 3.19 13.31
C SER A 191 -4.59 1.79 12.98
N ALA A 192 -5.91 1.69 12.84
CA ALA A 192 -6.59 0.49 12.36
C ALA A 192 -6.54 0.47 10.82
N THR A 193 -5.35 0.30 10.28
CA THR A 193 -5.02 0.24 8.85
C THR A 193 -4.08 -0.93 8.57
N GLY A 194 -3.83 -1.18 7.30
CA GLY A 194 -2.90 -2.19 6.83
C GLY A 194 -3.13 -2.51 5.36
N TYR A 195 -2.24 -3.33 4.83
CA TYR A 195 -2.17 -3.67 3.39
C TYR A 195 -2.36 -5.17 3.15
N THR A 196 -3.02 -5.85 4.09
CA THR A 196 -3.16 -7.31 4.08
C THR A 196 -4.60 -7.80 3.92
N GLY A 197 -5.58 -6.95 4.26
CA GLY A 197 -6.97 -7.34 4.36
C GLY A 197 -7.27 -8.35 5.47
N ALA A 198 -6.31 -8.59 6.39
CA ALA A 198 -6.47 -9.51 7.50
C ALA A 198 -6.89 -8.82 8.82
N GLY A 199 -7.07 -7.49 8.79
CA GLY A 199 -7.20 -6.66 9.97
C GLY A 199 -5.86 -6.43 10.67
N GLY A 200 -5.85 -5.62 11.70
CA GLY A 200 -4.67 -5.28 12.45
C GLY A 200 -4.43 -3.77 12.55
N PHE A 201 -3.21 -3.43 12.92
CA PHE A 201 -2.85 -2.06 13.24
C PHE A 201 -1.48 -1.70 12.67
N GLU A 202 -1.29 -0.41 12.45
CA GLU A 202 -0.01 0.21 12.12
C GLU A 202 0.37 1.15 13.27
N VAL A 203 1.61 1.03 13.75
CA VAL A 203 2.11 1.74 14.93
C VAL A 203 3.30 2.60 14.51
N TYR A 204 3.20 3.91 14.73
CA TYR A 204 4.23 4.89 14.38
C TYR A 204 5.00 5.28 15.63
N ILE A 205 6.30 5.07 15.62
CA ILE A 205 7.19 5.27 16.78
C ILE A 205 8.48 5.96 16.36
N PRO A 206 9.18 6.65 17.27
CA PRO A 206 10.52 7.17 16.99
C PRO A 206 11.50 6.02 16.69
N ASN A 207 12.44 6.26 15.76
CA ASN A 207 13.43 5.26 15.35
C ASN A 207 14.24 4.68 16.52
N GLU A 208 14.60 5.52 17.49
CA GLU A 208 15.36 5.11 18.67
C GLU A 208 14.61 4.15 19.59
N ALA A 209 13.29 4.07 19.47
CA ALA A 209 12.45 3.15 20.23
C ALA A 209 12.09 1.88 19.45
N ALA A 210 12.46 1.78 18.17
CA ALA A 210 11.97 0.74 17.27
C ALA A 210 12.28 -0.68 17.78
N GLU A 211 13.50 -0.97 18.19
CA GLU A 211 13.90 -2.29 18.67
C GLU A 211 13.19 -2.64 20.00
N LYS A 212 13.07 -1.67 20.92
CA LYS A 212 12.34 -1.87 22.18
C LYS A 212 10.87 -2.23 21.92
N VAL A 213 10.22 -1.49 21.01
CA VAL A 213 8.80 -1.74 20.70
C VAL A 213 8.63 -3.04 19.94
N TRP A 214 9.51 -3.34 18.97
CA TRP A 214 9.54 -4.63 18.28
C TRP A 214 9.59 -5.81 19.27
N ASN A 215 10.53 -5.77 20.21
CA ASN A 215 10.67 -6.81 21.22
C ASN A 215 9.43 -6.92 22.12
N ALA A 216 8.85 -5.78 22.52
CA ALA A 216 7.62 -5.76 23.33
C ALA A 216 6.43 -6.37 22.57
N ILE A 217 6.27 -6.07 21.29
CA ILE A 217 5.23 -6.65 20.43
C ILE A 217 5.40 -8.17 20.31
N PHE A 218 6.63 -8.64 20.09
CA PHE A 218 6.89 -10.08 20.00
C PHE A 218 6.66 -10.82 21.31
N GLU A 219 7.06 -10.24 22.43
CA GLU A 219 6.81 -10.85 23.75
C GLU A 219 5.31 -10.93 24.06
N ALA A 220 4.55 -9.84 23.84
CA ALA A 220 3.11 -9.82 24.05
C ALA A 220 2.35 -10.72 23.05
N GLY A 221 2.84 -10.84 21.83
CA GLY A 221 2.25 -11.66 20.78
C GLY A 221 2.59 -13.16 20.83
N LYS A 222 3.56 -13.55 21.65
CA LYS A 222 4.04 -14.93 21.77
C LYS A 222 2.94 -15.97 21.98
N PRO A 223 1.95 -15.75 22.90
CA PRO A 223 0.85 -16.68 23.10
C PRO A 223 -0.06 -16.85 21.87
N PHE A 224 -0.01 -15.91 20.93
CA PHE A 224 -0.84 -15.87 19.74
C PHE A 224 -0.11 -16.32 18.48
N GLY A 225 1.13 -16.83 18.62
CA GLY A 225 1.93 -17.35 17.52
C GLY A 225 2.40 -16.28 16.54
N ILE A 226 2.71 -15.09 17.08
CA ILE A 226 3.23 -13.95 16.27
C ILE A 226 4.52 -14.33 15.55
N VAL A 227 4.64 -13.90 14.29
CA VAL A 227 5.85 -14.11 13.48
C VAL A 227 6.28 -12.80 12.79
N PRO A 228 7.56 -12.63 12.50
CA PRO A 228 7.99 -11.60 11.58
C PRO A 228 7.57 -11.99 10.16
N ALA A 229 7.15 -11.02 9.35
CA ALA A 229 6.74 -11.24 7.97
C ALA A 229 7.42 -10.23 7.04
N GLY A 230 7.88 -10.70 5.89
CA GLY A 230 8.63 -9.89 4.94
C GLY A 230 7.79 -9.41 3.75
N LEU A 231 8.47 -8.67 2.85
CA LEU A 231 7.85 -8.07 1.67
C LEU A 231 7.19 -9.10 0.74
N GLY A 232 7.70 -10.34 0.71
CA GLY A 232 7.11 -11.41 -0.11
C GLY A 232 5.68 -11.77 0.35
N ALA A 233 5.45 -11.91 1.66
CA ALA A 233 4.13 -12.13 2.22
C ALA A 233 3.25 -10.88 2.07
N ARG A 234 3.81 -9.67 2.26
CA ARG A 234 3.11 -8.41 2.03
C ARG A 234 2.53 -8.35 0.61
N ASP A 235 3.31 -8.73 -0.41
CA ASP A 235 2.87 -8.70 -1.81
C ASP A 235 1.79 -9.75 -2.10
N THR A 236 1.92 -10.98 -1.62
CA THR A 236 0.89 -11.99 -1.84
C THR A 236 -0.43 -11.65 -1.12
N LEU A 237 -0.36 -11.10 0.10
CA LEU A 237 -1.53 -10.68 0.88
C LEU A 237 -2.29 -9.53 0.22
N ARG A 238 -1.59 -8.46 -0.19
CA ARG A 238 -2.21 -7.31 -0.84
C ARG A 238 -2.83 -7.68 -2.19
N LEU A 239 -2.15 -8.55 -2.97
CA LEU A 239 -2.61 -8.94 -4.29
C LEU A 239 -3.91 -9.75 -4.20
N GLU A 240 -4.07 -10.65 -3.23
CA GLU A 240 -5.33 -11.36 -3.00
C GLU A 240 -6.51 -10.41 -2.76
N LYS A 241 -6.25 -9.25 -2.16
CA LYS A 241 -7.26 -8.20 -1.94
C LYS A 241 -7.40 -7.21 -3.10
N GLY A 242 -6.59 -7.37 -4.15
CA GLY A 242 -6.60 -6.44 -5.29
C GLY A 242 -6.11 -5.04 -4.96
N PHE A 243 -5.29 -4.88 -3.91
CA PHE A 243 -4.71 -3.59 -3.56
C PHE A 243 -3.58 -3.24 -4.51
N CYS A 244 -3.62 -2.03 -5.07
CA CYS A 244 -2.60 -1.55 -5.99
C CYS A 244 -1.24 -1.40 -5.31
N LEU A 245 -0.17 -1.68 -6.05
CA LEU A 245 1.20 -1.34 -5.71
C LEU A 245 1.69 -0.28 -6.68
N TYR A 246 2.08 0.90 -6.16
CA TYR A 246 2.66 1.95 -6.98
C TYR A 246 3.96 1.50 -7.65
N GLY A 247 4.13 1.85 -8.91
CA GLY A 247 5.22 1.39 -9.75
C GLY A 247 4.96 0.05 -10.46
N ASN A 248 3.88 -0.65 -10.06
CA ASN A 248 3.43 -1.89 -10.70
C ASN A 248 2.05 -1.70 -11.33
N ASP A 249 1.03 -1.47 -10.49
CA ASP A 249 -0.38 -1.45 -10.90
C ASP A 249 -0.86 -0.03 -11.23
N ILE A 250 -0.23 0.97 -10.65
CA ILE A 250 -0.47 2.39 -10.85
C ILE A 250 0.85 3.15 -10.91
N ASP A 251 0.92 4.19 -11.73
CA ASP A 251 2.08 5.04 -11.92
C ASP A 251 1.73 6.38 -12.59
N ASP A 252 2.74 7.13 -13.01
CA ASP A 252 2.58 8.42 -13.73
C ASP A 252 1.85 8.32 -15.07
N THR A 253 1.66 7.12 -15.63
CA THR A 253 1.02 6.87 -16.93
C THR A 253 -0.38 6.29 -16.83
N THR A 254 -0.84 5.99 -15.61
CA THR A 254 -2.15 5.37 -15.34
C THR A 254 -3.06 6.32 -14.57
N SER A 255 -4.32 6.41 -15.00
CA SER A 255 -5.29 7.25 -14.29
C SER A 255 -6.00 6.49 -13.15
N PRO A 256 -6.48 7.20 -12.13
CA PRO A 256 -7.31 6.58 -11.10
C PRO A 256 -8.57 5.90 -11.67
N ILE A 257 -9.11 6.40 -12.77
CA ILE A 257 -10.31 5.83 -13.41
C ILE A 257 -9.98 4.51 -14.12
N GLU A 258 -8.86 4.44 -14.86
CA GLU A 258 -8.37 3.20 -15.47
C GLU A 258 -8.05 2.13 -14.41
N ALA A 259 -7.49 2.56 -13.29
CA ALA A 259 -7.07 1.68 -12.18
C ALA A 259 -8.23 1.18 -11.29
N GLY A 260 -9.47 1.55 -11.60
CA GLY A 260 -10.62 1.17 -10.78
C GLY A 260 -10.74 1.97 -9.45
N LEU A 261 -9.96 3.04 -9.30
CA LEU A 261 -9.94 3.91 -8.11
C LEU A 261 -10.95 5.07 -8.21
N GLY A 262 -11.96 4.95 -9.07
CA GLY A 262 -13.04 5.94 -9.22
C GLY A 262 -13.84 6.17 -7.92
N TRP A 263 -13.86 5.19 -7.01
CA TRP A 263 -14.54 5.31 -5.72
C TRP A 263 -13.86 6.30 -4.75
N ILE A 264 -12.55 6.59 -4.92
CA ILE A 264 -11.80 7.63 -4.20
C ILE A 264 -11.57 8.89 -5.04
N THR A 265 -12.18 9.00 -6.21
CA THR A 265 -12.06 10.17 -7.08
C THR A 265 -13.37 10.96 -7.02
N LYS A 266 -13.38 12.05 -6.22
CA LYS A 266 -14.60 12.78 -5.85
C LYS A 266 -14.71 14.10 -6.60
N PHE A 267 -15.65 14.18 -7.53
CA PHE A 267 -15.91 15.37 -8.35
C PHE A 267 -16.86 16.38 -7.69
N SER A 268 -17.11 16.24 -6.37
CA SER A 268 -17.79 17.25 -5.55
C SER A 268 -16.90 18.44 -5.21
N LYS A 269 -15.63 18.37 -5.55
CA LYS A 269 -14.61 19.42 -5.37
C LYS A 269 -13.70 19.50 -6.59
N GLU A 270 -12.99 20.60 -6.71
CA GLU A 270 -11.91 20.75 -7.69
C GLU A 270 -10.58 20.27 -7.11
N PHE A 271 -9.77 19.63 -7.94
CA PHE A 271 -8.42 19.17 -7.64
C PHE A 271 -7.63 19.07 -8.94
N ILE A 272 -6.32 18.88 -8.85
CA ILE A 272 -5.46 18.70 -10.04
C ILE A 272 -6.01 17.57 -10.89
N ASP A 273 -6.16 17.78 -12.20
CA ASP A 273 -6.76 16.86 -13.20
C ASP A 273 -8.26 16.57 -13.05
N SER A 274 -8.98 17.20 -12.12
CA SER A 274 -10.40 16.90 -11.92
C SER A 274 -11.25 17.00 -13.20
N PRO A 275 -11.07 17.97 -14.12
CA PRO A 275 -11.82 18.01 -15.39
C PRO A 275 -11.52 16.81 -16.30
N LEU A 276 -10.25 16.45 -16.44
CA LEU A 276 -9.82 15.32 -17.27
C LEU A 276 -10.34 13.98 -16.73
N LEU A 277 -10.18 13.76 -15.43
CA LEU A 277 -10.64 12.53 -14.76
C LEU A 277 -12.16 12.41 -14.77
N LYS A 278 -12.87 13.55 -14.67
CA LYS A 278 -14.33 13.58 -14.80
C LYS A 278 -14.76 13.17 -16.21
N GLN A 279 -14.09 13.69 -17.24
CA GLN A 279 -14.33 13.30 -18.62
C GLN A 279 -14.11 11.80 -18.82
N GLN A 280 -13.01 11.23 -18.30
CA GLN A 280 -12.77 9.79 -18.36
C GLN A 280 -13.87 8.97 -17.67
N LYS A 281 -14.39 9.45 -16.54
CA LYS A 281 -15.49 8.78 -15.84
C LYS A 281 -16.79 8.79 -16.65
N GLU A 282 -17.08 9.88 -17.33
CA GLU A 282 -18.32 10.07 -18.10
C GLU A 282 -18.27 9.39 -19.48
N GLN A 283 -17.14 9.47 -20.17
CA GLN A 283 -16.96 8.93 -21.52
C GLN A 283 -16.41 7.51 -21.57
N GLY A 284 -15.87 7.03 -20.43
CA GLY A 284 -15.16 5.76 -20.34
C GLY A 284 -13.67 5.91 -20.63
N VAL A 285 -12.93 4.84 -20.40
CA VAL A 285 -11.49 4.71 -20.63
C VAL A 285 -11.21 3.61 -21.65
N SER A 286 -10.10 3.68 -22.36
CA SER A 286 -9.72 2.69 -23.36
C SER A 286 -9.25 1.36 -22.78
N ARG A 287 -8.73 1.38 -21.56
CA ARG A 287 -8.21 0.20 -20.83
C ARG A 287 -8.64 0.23 -19.36
N ARG A 288 -8.62 -0.92 -18.72
CA ARG A 288 -8.94 -1.06 -17.30
C ARG A 288 -8.00 -2.04 -16.61
N LEU A 289 -7.66 -1.73 -15.37
CA LEU A 289 -7.01 -2.68 -14.47
C LEU A 289 -8.04 -3.71 -13.99
N VAL A 290 -7.74 -4.98 -14.23
CA VAL A 290 -8.63 -6.11 -13.89
C VAL A 290 -7.88 -7.19 -13.12
N GLY A 291 -8.61 -8.03 -12.39
CA GLY A 291 -8.10 -9.28 -11.86
C GLY A 291 -8.14 -10.37 -12.93
N LEU A 292 -7.09 -11.19 -12.98
CA LEU A 292 -6.99 -12.38 -13.83
C LEU A 292 -6.78 -13.62 -12.96
N GLU A 293 -7.52 -14.70 -13.25
CA GLU A 293 -7.23 -16.05 -12.78
C GLU A 293 -6.70 -16.86 -13.96
N LEU A 294 -5.49 -17.43 -13.85
CA LEU A 294 -4.93 -18.30 -14.89
C LEU A 294 -5.68 -19.64 -14.88
N ILE A 295 -6.16 -20.04 -16.03
CA ILE A 295 -6.84 -21.34 -16.25
C ILE A 295 -5.78 -22.42 -16.51
N ASP A 296 -4.79 -22.10 -17.33
CA ASP A 296 -3.69 -23.01 -17.64
C ASP A 296 -2.59 -22.91 -16.58
N LYS A 297 -1.83 -23.99 -16.41
CA LYS A 297 -0.77 -24.08 -15.40
C LYS A 297 0.37 -23.12 -15.70
N GLY A 298 0.59 -22.17 -14.83
CA GLY A 298 1.68 -21.19 -14.89
C GLY A 298 1.46 -20.06 -13.90
N ILE A 299 2.40 -19.13 -13.82
CA ILE A 299 2.31 -17.97 -12.95
C ILE A 299 2.65 -16.74 -13.80
N ALA A 300 1.73 -15.79 -13.87
CA ALA A 300 1.98 -14.48 -14.47
C ALA A 300 2.89 -13.63 -13.57
N ARG A 301 3.69 -12.75 -14.17
CA ARG A 301 4.58 -11.83 -13.47
C ARG A 301 4.46 -10.44 -14.08
N HIS A 302 4.88 -9.44 -13.32
CA HIS A 302 4.97 -8.06 -13.79
C HIS A 302 5.67 -7.99 -15.15
N GLY A 303 5.10 -7.23 -16.08
CA GLY A 303 5.65 -7.00 -17.41
C GLY A 303 5.29 -8.07 -18.46
N TYR A 304 4.67 -9.20 -18.08
CA TYR A 304 4.26 -10.20 -19.05
C TYR A 304 3.14 -9.67 -19.95
N PRO A 305 3.22 -9.89 -21.29
CA PRO A 305 2.18 -9.47 -22.20
C PRO A 305 0.86 -10.18 -21.93
N VAL A 306 -0.24 -9.41 -21.99
CA VAL A 306 -1.58 -9.96 -22.16
C VAL A 306 -1.90 -9.90 -23.65
N THR A 307 -2.39 -11.00 -24.21
CA THR A 307 -2.64 -11.15 -25.65
C THR A 307 -4.05 -11.62 -25.94
N ASP A 308 -4.47 -11.48 -27.18
CA ASP A 308 -5.61 -12.19 -27.73
C ASP A 308 -5.28 -13.66 -28.04
N ALA A 309 -6.25 -14.43 -28.54
CA ALA A 309 -6.07 -15.84 -28.90
C ALA A 309 -5.07 -16.06 -30.06
N ALA A 310 -4.80 -15.06 -30.85
CA ALA A 310 -3.82 -15.11 -31.95
C ALA A 310 -2.40 -14.73 -31.49
N GLY A 311 -2.24 -14.30 -30.23
CA GLY A 311 -0.96 -13.87 -29.68
C GLY A 311 -0.64 -12.40 -29.90
N ASN A 312 -1.57 -11.59 -30.38
CA ASN A 312 -1.36 -10.16 -30.52
C ASN A 312 -1.41 -9.49 -29.14
N PRO A 313 -0.43 -8.63 -28.78
CA PRO A 313 -0.44 -7.92 -27.51
C PRO A 313 -1.64 -6.99 -27.39
N ILE A 314 -2.41 -7.09 -26.32
CA ILE A 314 -3.57 -6.25 -26.00
C ILE A 314 -3.46 -5.56 -24.64
N GLY A 315 -2.46 -5.93 -23.84
CA GLY A 315 -2.28 -5.38 -22.50
C GLY A 315 -1.03 -5.91 -21.81
N GLN A 316 -0.96 -5.71 -20.50
CA GLN A 316 0.20 -6.12 -19.72
C GLN A 316 -0.19 -6.50 -18.29
N VAL A 317 0.44 -7.54 -17.77
CA VAL A 317 0.39 -7.93 -16.36
C VAL A 317 1.17 -6.93 -15.53
N THR A 318 0.55 -6.41 -14.49
CA THR A 318 1.16 -5.46 -13.56
C THR A 318 1.65 -6.13 -12.27
N SER A 319 0.92 -7.11 -11.78
CA SER A 319 1.28 -7.92 -10.62
C SER A 319 0.77 -9.35 -10.80
N GLY A 320 1.47 -10.33 -10.23
CA GLY A 320 1.03 -11.72 -10.34
C GLY A 320 1.74 -12.66 -9.39
N THR A 321 1.02 -13.64 -8.86
CA THR A 321 1.53 -14.64 -7.92
C THR A 321 0.75 -15.95 -7.97
N MET A 322 1.31 -16.99 -7.38
CA MET A 322 0.54 -18.14 -6.90
C MET A 322 -0.03 -17.76 -5.53
N SER A 323 -1.35 -17.57 -5.45
CA SER A 323 -2.02 -17.24 -4.19
C SER A 323 -1.83 -18.34 -3.15
N PRO A 324 -1.25 -18.02 -1.99
CA PRO A 324 -1.12 -19.02 -0.92
C PRO A 324 -2.45 -19.45 -0.33
N SER A 325 -3.45 -18.55 -0.24
CA SER A 325 -4.80 -18.86 0.27
C SER A 325 -5.60 -19.67 -0.73
N LEU A 326 -5.71 -19.21 -1.98
CA LEU A 326 -6.59 -19.77 -2.99
C LEU A 326 -5.99 -20.99 -3.71
N LYS A 327 -4.66 -21.19 -3.64
CA LYS A 327 -3.92 -22.21 -4.40
C LYS A 327 -4.11 -22.07 -5.92
N LYS A 328 -4.28 -20.84 -6.38
CA LYS A 328 -4.51 -20.47 -7.78
C LYS A 328 -3.52 -19.40 -8.20
N ALA A 329 -3.15 -19.41 -9.46
CA ALA A 329 -2.37 -18.32 -10.05
C ALA A 329 -3.30 -17.14 -10.36
N ILE A 330 -3.04 -16.02 -9.71
CA ILE A 330 -3.78 -14.76 -9.85
C ILE A 330 -2.87 -13.63 -10.31
N ALA A 331 -3.44 -12.67 -11.01
CA ALA A 331 -2.71 -11.50 -11.49
C ALA A 331 -3.61 -10.27 -11.57
N MET A 332 -3.00 -9.10 -11.58
CA MET A 332 -3.63 -7.86 -12.02
C MET A 332 -3.02 -7.46 -13.36
N ALA A 333 -3.82 -6.92 -14.26
CA ALA A 333 -3.38 -6.54 -15.59
C ALA A 333 -4.25 -5.43 -16.17
N TYR A 334 -3.67 -4.57 -17.01
CA TYR A 334 -4.45 -3.71 -17.88
C TYR A 334 -4.86 -4.48 -19.13
N VAL A 335 -6.14 -4.39 -19.45
CA VAL A 335 -6.75 -4.95 -20.66
C VAL A 335 -7.63 -3.89 -21.34
N PRO A 336 -7.94 -4.02 -22.67
CA PRO A 336 -8.91 -3.16 -23.32
C PRO A 336 -10.25 -3.16 -22.58
N ALA A 337 -10.90 -1.99 -22.53
CA ALA A 337 -12.13 -1.82 -21.75
C ALA A 337 -13.24 -2.79 -22.16
N GLU A 338 -13.35 -3.15 -23.43
CA GLU A 338 -14.30 -4.14 -23.95
C GLU A 338 -14.06 -5.57 -23.45
N LEU A 339 -12.84 -5.90 -23.01
CA LEU A 339 -12.47 -7.19 -22.44
C LEU A 339 -12.43 -7.18 -20.91
N SER A 340 -12.76 -6.06 -20.27
CA SER A 340 -12.66 -5.90 -18.81
C SER A 340 -13.78 -6.54 -18.00
N ALA A 341 -14.82 -7.06 -18.65
CA ALA A 341 -15.95 -7.69 -17.96
C ALA A 341 -15.55 -9.03 -17.34
N PRO A 342 -15.95 -9.30 -16.08
CA PRO A 342 -15.73 -10.62 -15.47
C PRO A 342 -16.28 -11.75 -16.35
N GLY A 343 -15.47 -12.80 -16.54
CA GLY A 343 -15.77 -13.91 -17.44
C GLY A 343 -15.11 -13.80 -18.82
N SER A 344 -14.63 -12.62 -19.23
CA SER A 344 -13.86 -12.46 -20.45
C SER A 344 -12.60 -13.33 -20.43
N GLU A 345 -12.26 -13.94 -21.57
CA GLU A 345 -11.05 -14.75 -21.72
C GLU A 345 -9.97 -13.95 -22.43
N VAL A 346 -8.77 -13.97 -21.88
CA VAL A 346 -7.55 -13.39 -22.43
C VAL A 346 -6.41 -14.39 -22.26
N TYR A 347 -5.25 -14.09 -22.84
CA TYR A 347 -4.09 -14.95 -22.72
C TYR A 347 -2.93 -14.16 -22.10
N VAL A 348 -2.10 -14.85 -21.31
CA VAL A 348 -0.84 -14.29 -20.79
C VAL A 348 0.31 -15.03 -21.44
N GLU A 349 1.23 -14.30 -22.06
CA GLU A 349 2.43 -14.90 -22.62
C GLU A 349 3.44 -15.17 -21.54
N VAL A 350 3.71 -16.44 -21.27
CA VAL A 350 4.65 -16.90 -20.26
C VAL A 350 5.71 -17.77 -20.94
N ARG A 351 6.93 -17.25 -21.06
CA ARG A 351 8.05 -17.98 -21.69
C ARG A 351 7.73 -18.53 -23.08
N GLY A 352 7.10 -17.71 -23.92
CA GLY A 352 6.71 -18.06 -25.29
C GLY A 352 5.48 -18.99 -25.41
N LYS A 353 4.73 -19.19 -24.33
CA LYS A 353 3.46 -19.94 -24.33
C LYS A 353 2.31 -19.03 -23.96
N LEU A 354 1.21 -19.14 -24.68
CA LEU A 354 -0.03 -18.46 -24.38
C LEU A 354 -0.82 -19.25 -23.35
N LEU A 355 -0.92 -18.74 -22.13
CA LEU A 355 -1.72 -19.35 -21.06
C LEU A 355 -3.07 -18.65 -20.98
N ARG A 356 -4.15 -19.43 -21.05
CA ARG A 356 -5.50 -18.88 -20.89
C ARG A 356 -5.69 -18.33 -19.50
N ALA A 357 -6.31 -17.16 -19.44
CA ALA A 357 -6.70 -16.50 -18.22
C ALA A 357 -8.11 -15.95 -18.33
N ARG A 358 -8.80 -15.86 -17.22
CA ARG A 358 -10.15 -15.29 -17.14
C ARG A 358 -10.12 -14.02 -16.32
N VAL A 359 -10.79 -13.00 -16.81
CA VAL A 359 -11.05 -11.79 -16.03
C VAL A 359 -11.99 -12.13 -14.88
N VAL A 360 -11.61 -11.75 -13.68
CA VAL A 360 -12.38 -11.98 -12.45
C VAL A 360 -12.56 -10.68 -11.67
N ARG A 361 -13.53 -10.66 -10.77
CA ARG A 361 -13.69 -9.53 -9.84
C ARG A 361 -12.59 -9.55 -8.79
N MET A 362 -12.17 -8.36 -8.37
CA MET A 362 -11.35 -8.17 -7.18
C MET A 362 -12.24 -7.67 -6.03
N PRO A 363 -11.94 -8.03 -4.78
CA PRO A 363 -10.84 -8.89 -4.32
C PRO A 363 -10.98 -10.34 -4.84
N PHE A 364 -9.84 -11.05 -4.91
CA PHE A 364 -9.81 -12.47 -5.31
C PHE A 364 -10.29 -13.39 -4.17
N GLU A 365 -10.12 -12.94 -2.94
CA GLU A 365 -10.49 -13.59 -1.69
C GLU A 365 -11.37 -12.69 -0.81
#